data_e6ae96026e86feb79997490c87db205d
#
_entry.id   e6ae96026e86feb79997490c87db205d
#
_cell.length_a   1.000
_cell.length_b   1.000
_cell.length_c   1.000
_cell.angle_alpha   90.00
_cell.angle_beta   90.00
_cell.angle_gamma   90.00
#
_symmetry.space_group_name_H-M   'P 1'
#
loop_
_entity.id
_entity.type
_entity.pdbx_description
1 polymer ?
#
loop_
_entity_poly.entity_id
_entity_poly.type
_entity_poly.pdbx_seq_one_letter_code
_entity_poly.pdbx_strand_id
1 'polypeptide(L)'
;MHKSLLSASLFALALAAPLAHAHDAGDIIVRAGAITVNPEADSSSVKVDQGPLKGADLGGKATMSSDTQLGLNFAYMITNNLGIELLAASPFEHDVKLKGTSLGAANGKLGTLKHLPPTLSLVYYPLDPRSPFQPYIGGGINYTWIYDEHVSSEAAANGFSNFKADNSWGLAWQVGADYMLTDNVMINAQVRYIDIDTTATVENNAVAPGTRAKVDVDVDPFIYMVGLGYKF
;
A
#
# COMPACT_ATOMS: atom_id res chain seq x y z
N MET A 1 34.71 -13.72 20.26
CA MET A 1 34.18 -14.94 19.63
C MET A 1 32.82 -15.33 20.22
N HIS A 2 31.73 -14.56 20.04
CA HIS A 2 30.37 -14.90 20.52
C HIS A 2 29.26 -14.41 19.59
N LYS A 3 29.40 -14.61 18.28
CA LYS A 3 28.35 -14.19 17.29
C LYS A 3 27.66 -15.33 16.52
N SER A 4 27.94 -16.60 16.86
CA SER A 4 27.44 -17.76 16.08
C SER A 4 26.39 -18.63 16.78
N LEU A 5 25.91 -18.27 17.97
CA LEU A 5 24.95 -19.10 18.72
C LEU A 5 23.48 -18.63 18.61
N LEU A 6 23.22 -17.41 18.11
CA LEU A 6 21.86 -16.91 17.96
C LEU A 6 21.15 -17.38 16.66
N SER A 7 21.92 -17.78 15.65
CA SER A 7 21.33 -18.21 14.36
C SER A 7 20.85 -19.67 14.36
N ALA A 8 21.31 -20.50 15.29
CA ALA A 8 20.92 -21.91 15.34
C ALA A 8 19.62 -22.16 16.13
N SER A 9 19.24 -21.24 17.01
CA SER A 9 18.04 -21.41 17.86
C SER A 9 16.71 -21.08 17.17
N LEU A 10 16.70 -20.26 16.11
CA LEU A 10 15.47 -20.00 15.34
C LEU A 10 15.08 -21.17 14.44
N PHE A 11 16.02 -21.97 13.98
CA PHE A 11 15.73 -23.15 13.13
C PHE A 11 15.22 -24.35 13.93
N ALA A 12 15.49 -24.44 15.23
CA ALA A 12 15.09 -25.57 16.08
C ALA A 12 13.62 -25.50 16.57
N LEU A 13 12.99 -24.32 16.57
CA LEU A 13 11.58 -24.18 16.94
C LEU A 13 10.62 -24.69 15.84
N ALA A 14 11.08 -24.83 14.61
CA ALA A 14 10.26 -25.26 13.48
C ALA A 14 9.93 -26.78 13.46
N LEU A 15 10.53 -27.58 14.34
CA LEU A 15 10.43 -29.06 14.28
C LEU A 15 9.47 -29.68 15.31
N ALA A 16 8.80 -28.90 16.15
CA ALA A 16 7.92 -29.40 17.20
C ALA A 16 6.45 -28.98 17.06
N ALA A 17 6.03 -28.49 15.88
CA ALA A 17 4.64 -28.19 15.64
C ALA A 17 3.82 -29.49 15.45
N PRO A 18 2.61 -29.59 16.02
CA PRO A 18 1.69 -30.69 15.71
C PRO A 18 1.46 -30.74 14.20
N LEU A 19 1.08 -31.92 13.69
CA LEU A 19 0.70 -32.14 12.27
C LEU A 19 -0.64 -31.40 11.97
N ALA A 20 -0.62 -30.09 12.07
CA ALA A 20 -1.77 -29.26 11.73
C ALA A 20 -1.86 -29.19 10.20
N HIS A 21 -3.04 -29.48 9.63
CA HIS A 21 -3.32 -29.15 8.24
C HIS A 21 -3.42 -27.64 8.10
N ALA A 22 -2.50 -27.04 7.37
CA ALA A 22 -2.50 -25.59 7.21
C ALA A 22 -3.67 -25.11 6.36
N HIS A 23 -3.94 -25.80 5.23
CA HIS A 23 -5.00 -25.41 4.29
C HIS A 23 -5.66 -26.63 3.66
N ASP A 24 -6.99 -26.63 3.66
CA ASP A 24 -7.82 -27.58 2.91
C ASP A 24 -8.76 -26.81 1.96
N ALA A 25 -9.17 -27.45 0.88
CA ALA A 25 -10.16 -26.89 -0.03
C ALA A 25 -11.47 -26.58 0.72
N GLY A 26 -11.98 -25.36 0.60
CA GLY A 26 -13.15 -24.88 1.30
C GLY A 26 -12.85 -24.08 2.56
N ASP A 27 -11.61 -24.05 3.06
CA ASP A 27 -11.23 -23.25 4.22
C ASP A 27 -11.45 -21.76 3.96
N ILE A 28 -11.96 -21.07 5.00
CA ILE A 28 -12.01 -19.61 5.06
C ILE A 28 -10.93 -19.16 6.04
N ILE A 29 -10.05 -18.28 5.58
CA ILE A 29 -8.97 -17.75 6.39
C ILE A 29 -9.17 -16.24 6.54
N VAL A 30 -9.17 -15.78 7.79
CA VAL A 30 -9.23 -14.34 8.11
C VAL A 30 -7.94 -13.96 8.82
N ARG A 31 -7.23 -12.96 8.29
CA ARG A 31 -6.03 -12.41 8.90
C ARG A 31 -6.24 -10.97 9.28
N ALA A 32 -5.76 -10.56 10.45
CA ALA A 32 -5.81 -9.19 10.94
C ALA A 32 -4.46 -8.80 11.52
N GLY A 33 -4.01 -7.59 11.26
CA GLY A 33 -2.72 -7.13 11.75
C GLY A 33 -2.37 -5.71 11.39
N ALA A 34 -1.15 -5.30 11.71
CA ALA A 34 -0.61 -4.03 11.28
C ALA A 34 -0.23 -4.10 9.80
N ILE A 35 -0.70 -3.13 9.03
CA ILE A 35 -0.39 -2.99 7.62
C ILE A 35 0.20 -1.60 7.36
N THR A 36 1.36 -1.55 6.72
CA THR A 36 2.08 -0.32 6.39
C THR A 36 2.16 -0.16 4.88
N VAL A 37 1.68 0.98 4.38
CA VAL A 37 1.88 1.41 3.00
C VAL A 37 3.11 2.31 2.96
N ASN A 38 4.10 1.93 2.15
CA ASN A 38 5.32 2.69 1.93
C ASN A 38 5.41 3.10 0.44
N PRO A 39 4.96 4.33 0.08
CA PRO A 39 5.02 4.82 -1.29
C PRO A 39 6.48 4.98 -1.76
N GLU A 40 6.78 4.50 -2.98
CA GLU A 40 8.03 4.78 -3.69
C GLU A 40 7.80 5.85 -4.78
N ALA A 41 7.04 6.89 -4.43
CA ALA A 41 6.52 7.86 -5.36
C ALA A 41 7.60 8.48 -6.25
N ASP A 42 7.53 8.23 -7.54
CA ASP A 42 8.15 9.04 -8.59
C ASP A 42 7.07 9.90 -9.27
N SER A 43 7.43 11.06 -9.77
CA SER A 43 6.46 11.93 -10.41
C SER A 43 7.05 12.67 -11.60
N SER A 44 6.20 13.08 -12.53
CA SER A 44 6.55 14.07 -13.54
C SER A 44 6.91 15.41 -12.89
N SER A 45 7.44 16.35 -13.66
CA SER A 45 7.50 17.75 -13.22
C SER A 45 6.10 18.33 -13.04
N VAL A 46 5.97 19.26 -12.09
CA VAL A 46 4.71 19.99 -11.88
C VAL A 46 4.50 20.97 -13.03
N LYS A 47 3.38 20.87 -13.74
CA LYS A 47 3.05 21.73 -14.91
C LYS A 47 1.75 22.47 -14.68
N VAL A 48 1.67 23.69 -15.20
CA VAL A 48 0.41 24.44 -15.24
C VAL A 48 -0.41 23.97 -16.43
N ASP A 49 -1.58 23.37 -16.16
CA ASP A 49 -2.49 22.85 -17.21
C ASP A 49 -3.67 23.77 -17.51
N GLN A 50 -3.98 24.72 -16.62
CA GLN A 50 -5.04 25.70 -16.85
C GLN A 50 -4.64 27.10 -16.37
N GLY A 51 -5.32 28.10 -16.91
CA GLY A 51 -5.16 29.51 -16.57
C GLY A 51 -4.17 30.26 -17.49
N PRO A 52 -3.84 31.52 -17.14
CA PRO A 52 -2.97 32.39 -17.96
C PRO A 52 -1.54 31.85 -18.12
N LEU A 53 -1.07 30.99 -17.21
CA LEU A 53 0.26 30.40 -17.22
C LEU A 53 0.26 28.98 -17.82
N LYS A 54 -0.80 28.57 -18.50
CA LYS A 54 -0.91 27.23 -19.10
C LYS A 54 0.32 26.89 -19.96
N GLY A 55 0.90 25.70 -19.69
CA GLY A 55 2.09 25.19 -20.37
C GLY A 55 3.40 25.50 -19.65
N ALA A 56 3.37 26.33 -18.60
CA ALA A 56 4.56 26.56 -17.78
C ALA A 56 4.94 25.28 -17.03
N ASP A 57 6.21 24.90 -17.11
CA ASP A 57 6.82 23.84 -16.32
C ASP A 57 7.43 24.43 -15.06
N LEU A 58 6.90 24.08 -13.90
CA LEU A 58 7.36 24.57 -12.60
C LEU A 58 8.51 23.73 -12.05
N GLY A 59 8.84 22.61 -12.71
CA GLY A 59 9.81 21.64 -12.23
C GLY A 59 9.33 20.95 -10.94
N GLY A 60 10.28 20.41 -10.20
CA GLY A 60 10.02 19.78 -8.91
C GLY A 60 9.38 18.40 -9.02
N LYS A 61 9.14 17.80 -7.87
CA LYS A 61 8.52 16.46 -7.72
C LYS A 61 7.57 16.42 -6.53
N ALA A 62 6.55 15.55 -6.64
CA ALA A 62 5.69 15.19 -5.53
C ALA A 62 6.29 14.01 -4.75
N THR A 63 6.09 13.99 -3.44
CA THR A 63 6.46 12.89 -2.55
C THR A 63 5.33 12.64 -1.55
N MET A 64 5.22 11.39 -1.06
CA MET A 64 4.20 10.98 -0.09
C MET A 64 4.85 10.36 1.14
N SER A 65 4.20 10.50 2.31
CA SER A 65 4.62 9.83 3.55
C SER A 65 4.12 8.38 3.58
N SER A 66 4.78 7.51 4.35
CA SER A 66 4.21 6.21 4.71
C SER A 66 3.13 6.35 5.79
N ASP A 67 2.22 5.37 5.88
CA ASP A 67 1.23 5.25 6.93
C ASP A 67 0.99 3.80 7.32
N THR A 68 0.62 3.57 8.60
CA THR A 68 0.36 2.24 9.17
C THR A 68 -1.04 2.19 9.76
N GLN A 69 -1.81 1.19 9.35
CA GLN A 69 -3.22 1.02 9.69
C GLN A 69 -3.54 -0.41 10.13
N LEU A 70 -4.80 -0.69 10.48
CA LEU A 70 -5.31 -2.04 10.67
C LEU A 70 -5.60 -2.67 9.29
N GLY A 71 -4.92 -3.77 8.98
CA GLY A 71 -5.18 -4.59 7.80
C GLY A 71 -6.08 -5.77 8.12
N LEU A 72 -6.97 -6.09 7.18
CA LEU A 72 -7.83 -7.27 7.17
C LEU A 72 -7.64 -7.99 5.84
N ASN A 73 -7.44 -9.30 5.91
CA ASN A 73 -7.25 -10.14 4.74
C ASN A 73 -8.19 -11.34 4.86
N PHE A 74 -9.01 -11.56 3.84
CA PHE A 74 -9.95 -12.66 3.74
C PHE A 74 -9.52 -13.56 2.59
N ALA A 75 -9.28 -14.83 2.87
CA ALA A 75 -8.96 -15.80 1.84
C ALA A 75 -9.95 -16.98 1.87
N TYR A 76 -10.26 -17.50 0.69
CA TYR A 76 -11.01 -18.72 0.49
C TYR A 76 -10.18 -19.70 -0.33
N MET A 77 -9.99 -20.91 0.20
CA MET A 77 -9.21 -21.95 -0.46
C MET A 77 -10.05 -22.69 -1.50
N ILE A 78 -9.75 -22.45 -2.78
CA ILE A 78 -10.42 -23.15 -3.91
C ILE A 78 -9.97 -24.60 -3.96
N THR A 79 -8.68 -24.84 -3.72
CA THR A 79 -8.05 -26.14 -3.56
C THR A 79 -7.13 -26.09 -2.35
N ASN A 80 -6.48 -27.20 -2.01
CA ASN A 80 -5.52 -27.21 -0.88
C ASN A 80 -4.30 -26.29 -1.10
N ASN A 81 -4.04 -25.90 -2.35
CA ASN A 81 -2.89 -25.09 -2.72
C ASN A 81 -3.23 -23.76 -3.42
N LEU A 82 -4.50 -23.52 -3.77
CA LEU A 82 -4.92 -22.33 -4.49
C LEU A 82 -6.05 -21.66 -3.76
N GLY A 83 -5.90 -20.37 -3.49
CA GLY A 83 -6.94 -19.53 -2.85
C GLY A 83 -7.19 -18.25 -3.61
N ILE A 84 -8.35 -17.66 -3.32
CA ILE A 84 -8.69 -16.28 -3.68
C ILE A 84 -8.64 -15.42 -2.43
N GLU A 85 -8.07 -14.23 -2.51
CA GLU A 85 -7.80 -13.38 -1.36
C GLU A 85 -8.28 -11.96 -1.61
N LEU A 86 -8.97 -11.37 -0.62
CA LEU A 86 -9.37 -9.96 -0.60
C LEU A 86 -8.64 -9.26 0.54
N LEU A 87 -7.80 -8.28 0.20
CA LEU A 87 -7.21 -7.35 1.15
C LEU A 87 -8.14 -6.15 1.33
N ALA A 88 -8.37 -5.79 2.58
CA ALA A 88 -9.00 -4.56 3.03
C ALA A 88 -8.18 -3.94 4.16
N ALA A 89 -8.36 -2.65 4.43
CA ALA A 89 -7.72 -1.97 5.55
C ALA A 89 -8.58 -0.82 6.04
N SER A 90 -8.29 -0.30 7.24
CA SER A 90 -8.76 1.04 7.59
C SER A 90 -8.09 2.08 6.68
N PRO A 91 -8.74 3.24 6.45
CA PRO A 91 -8.22 4.25 5.52
C PRO A 91 -6.80 4.69 5.87
N PHE A 92 -5.91 4.68 4.87
CA PHE A 92 -4.59 5.27 4.99
C PHE A 92 -4.65 6.77 4.76
N GLU A 93 -3.82 7.53 5.49
CA GLU A 93 -3.67 8.98 5.32
C GLU A 93 -2.22 9.32 5.01
N HIS A 94 -2.00 10.08 3.95
CA HIS A 94 -0.67 10.45 3.50
C HIS A 94 -0.50 11.96 3.40
N ASP A 95 0.64 12.45 3.90
CA ASP A 95 1.12 13.79 3.61
C ASP A 95 1.69 13.85 2.20
N VAL A 96 1.17 14.78 1.39
CA VAL A 96 1.70 15.09 0.06
C VAL A 96 2.57 16.34 0.14
N LYS A 97 3.80 16.24 -0.37
CA LYS A 97 4.77 17.33 -0.37
C LYS A 97 5.32 17.57 -1.78
N LEU A 98 5.53 18.84 -2.11
CA LEU A 98 6.24 19.25 -3.32
C LEU A 98 7.66 19.69 -2.95
N LYS A 99 8.63 19.34 -3.80
CA LYS A 99 10.04 19.71 -3.61
C LYS A 99 10.66 20.13 -4.95
N GLY A 100 11.50 21.17 -4.89
CA GLY A 100 12.31 21.60 -6.06
C GLY A 100 11.52 22.31 -7.14
N THR A 101 10.31 22.81 -6.86
CA THR A 101 9.59 23.65 -7.82
C THR A 101 10.25 25.05 -7.91
N SER A 102 10.15 25.69 -9.07
CA SER A 102 10.63 27.06 -9.31
C SER A 102 9.86 28.12 -8.51
N LEU A 103 8.65 27.80 -8.05
CA LEU A 103 7.86 28.62 -7.15
C LEU A 103 8.18 28.21 -5.70
N GLY A 104 9.04 28.96 -5.03
CA GLY A 104 9.48 28.66 -3.66
C GLY A 104 8.32 28.42 -2.68
N ALA A 105 7.24 29.19 -2.79
CA ALA A 105 6.03 29.06 -1.98
C ALA A 105 5.23 27.77 -2.24
N ALA A 106 5.52 27.03 -3.32
CA ALA A 106 4.88 25.74 -3.61
C ALA A 106 5.63 24.56 -2.95
N ASN A 107 6.86 24.77 -2.49
CA ASN A 107 7.65 23.72 -1.85
C ASN A 107 7.22 23.54 -0.39
N GLY A 108 7.13 22.30 0.05
CA GLY A 108 6.68 21.92 1.39
C GLY A 108 5.46 21.03 1.38
N LYS A 109 4.73 20.99 2.48
CA LYS A 109 3.50 20.21 2.61
C LYS A 109 2.37 20.87 1.82
N LEU A 110 1.96 20.23 0.71
CA LEU A 110 0.82 20.67 -0.08
C LEU A 110 -0.50 20.36 0.64
N GLY A 111 -0.63 19.13 1.15
CA GLY A 111 -1.87 18.69 1.75
C GLY A 111 -1.81 17.27 2.27
N THR A 112 -3.00 16.75 2.55
CA THR A 112 -3.23 15.34 2.90
C THR A 112 -4.29 14.73 1.99
N LEU A 113 -4.24 13.42 1.82
CA LEU A 113 -5.29 12.64 1.18
C LEU A 113 -5.48 11.33 1.92
N LYS A 114 -6.68 10.77 1.82
CA LYS A 114 -6.96 9.41 2.29
C LYS A 114 -7.18 8.48 1.11
N HIS A 115 -6.82 7.21 1.28
CA HIS A 115 -7.12 6.19 0.29
C HIS A 115 -7.46 4.84 0.91
N LEU A 116 -8.19 4.03 0.12
CA LEU A 116 -8.47 2.63 0.37
C LEU A 116 -8.05 1.84 -0.87
N PRO A 117 -7.09 0.90 -0.77
CA PRO A 117 -6.63 0.07 -1.86
C PRO A 117 -7.15 -1.38 -1.78
N PRO A 118 -8.47 -1.67 -1.84
CA PRO A 118 -8.93 -3.05 -1.90
C PRO A 118 -8.25 -3.79 -3.06
N THR A 119 -7.78 -5.00 -2.76
CA THR A 119 -7.02 -5.81 -3.71
C THR A 119 -7.57 -7.23 -3.72
N LEU A 120 -7.95 -7.72 -4.89
CA LEU A 120 -8.38 -9.09 -5.12
C LEU A 120 -7.26 -9.86 -5.81
N SER A 121 -6.81 -10.96 -5.20
CA SER A 121 -5.66 -11.74 -5.67
C SER A 121 -5.97 -13.23 -5.74
N LEU A 122 -5.32 -13.93 -6.66
CA LEU A 122 -5.12 -15.37 -6.58
C LEU A 122 -3.80 -15.63 -5.84
N VAL A 123 -3.81 -16.58 -4.91
CA VAL A 123 -2.66 -16.97 -4.10
C VAL A 123 -2.39 -18.45 -4.25
N TYR A 124 -1.12 -18.79 -4.41
CA TYR A 124 -0.65 -20.17 -4.57
C TYR A 124 0.33 -20.55 -3.46
N TYR A 125 0.05 -21.65 -2.80
CA TYR A 125 0.84 -22.26 -1.72
C TYR A 125 1.58 -23.49 -2.27
N PRO A 126 2.91 -23.41 -2.50
CA PRO A 126 3.64 -24.48 -3.19
C PRO A 126 3.96 -25.70 -2.33
N LEU A 127 3.83 -25.61 -1.00
CA LEU A 127 4.19 -26.71 -0.11
C LEU A 127 3.02 -27.68 0.14
N ASP A 128 3.34 -28.84 0.74
CA ASP A 128 2.34 -29.81 1.22
C ASP A 128 1.38 -29.10 2.21
N PRO A 129 0.06 -29.20 2.02
CA PRO A 129 -0.94 -28.59 2.92
C PRO A 129 -0.80 -29.01 4.39
N ARG A 130 -0.12 -30.11 4.68
CA ARG A 130 0.19 -30.56 6.04
C ARG A 130 1.40 -29.90 6.66
N SER A 131 2.15 -29.09 5.91
CA SER A 131 3.26 -28.31 6.48
C SER A 131 2.73 -27.19 7.36
N PRO A 132 3.22 -27.00 8.58
CA PRO A 132 2.84 -25.86 9.40
C PRO A 132 3.36 -24.54 8.85
N PHE A 133 4.37 -24.54 7.98
CA PHE A 133 4.91 -23.39 7.29
C PHE A 133 4.42 -23.39 5.84
N GLN A 134 3.69 -22.35 5.48
CA GLN A 134 3.05 -22.18 4.18
C GLN A 134 3.48 -20.86 3.53
N PRO A 135 4.61 -20.85 2.81
CA PRO A 135 4.93 -19.71 1.96
C PRO A 135 3.94 -19.65 0.79
N TYR A 136 3.68 -18.46 0.29
CA TYR A 136 2.81 -18.27 -0.85
C TYR A 136 3.27 -17.13 -1.75
N ILE A 137 2.84 -17.18 -2.99
CA ILE A 137 2.94 -16.12 -3.97
C ILE A 137 1.55 -15.81 -4.49
N GLY A 138 1.32 -14.58 -4.91
CA GLY A 138 0.03 -14.19 -5.48
C GLY A 138 0.13 -13.06 -6.46
N GLY A 139 -0.90 -12.95 -7.30
CA GLY A 139 -1.09 -11.85 -8.22
C GLY A 139 -2.55 -11.48 -8.32
N GLY A 140 -2.84 -10.21 -8.57
CA GLY A 140 -4.21 -9.75 -8.56
C GLY A 140 -4.40 -8.36 -9.14
N ILE A 141 -5.59 -7.83 -8.92
CA ILE A 141 -6.01 -6.49 -9.34
C ILE A 141 -6.31 -5.64 -8.11
N ASN A 142 -5.91 -4.40 -8.18
CA ASN A 142 -6.17 -3.38 -7.16
C ASN A 142 -7.06 -2.29 -7.74
N TYR A 143 -7.93 -1.76 -6.89
CA TYR A 143 -8.58 -0.47 -7.11
C TYR A 143 -8.25 0.44 -5.95
N THR A 144 -7.52 1.52 -6.20
CA THR A 144 -7.23 2.52 -5.18
C THR A 144 -8.23 3.66 -5.26
N TRP A 145 -9.09 3.74 -4.26
CA TRP A 145 -10.02 4.85 -4.10
C TRP A 145 -9.39 5.94 -3.26
N ILE A 146 -9.13 7.12 -3.87
CA ILE A 146 -8.56 8.30 -3.24
C ILE A 146 -9.69 9.28 -2.91
N TYR A 147 -9.67 9.85 -1.72
CA TYR A 147 -10.70 10.75 -1.22
C TYR A 147 -10.19 11.59 -0.05
N ASP A 148 -11.02 12.51 0.44
CA ASP A 148 -10.74 13.37 1.62
C ASP A 148 -9.45 14.17 1.46
N GLU A 149 -9.26 14.76 0.25
CA GLU A 149 -8.10 15.56 -0.08
C GLU A 149 -8.24 16.95 0.52
N HIS A 150 -7.27 17.36 1.33
CA HIS A 150 -7.23 18.64 2.00
C HIS A 150 -5.92 19.37 1.70
N VAL A 151 -6.02 20.67 1.40
CA VAL A 151 -4.85 21.55 1.31
C VAL A 151 -4.38 21.89 2.72
N SER A 152 -3.07 21.85 2.97
CA SER A 152 -2.50 22.25 4.26
C SER A 152 -2.74 23.75 4.53
N SER A 153 -2.79 24.12 5.81
CA SER A 153 -2.95 25.53 6.20
C SER A 153 -1.84 26.44 5.64
N GLU A 154 -0.61 25.92 5.54
CA GLU A 154 0.53 26.62 4.96
C GLU A 154 0.35 26.84 3.45
N ALA A 155 -0.03 25.79 2.71
CA ALA A 155 -0.30 25.91 1.29
C ALA A 155 -1.53 26.82 1.02
N ALA A 156 -2.58 26.74 1.84
CA ALA A 156 -3.74 27.60 1.74
C ALA A 156 -3.38 29.09 1.96
N ALA A 157 -2.49 29.39 2.92
CA ALA A 157 -1.98 30.74 3.14
C ALA A 157 -1.18 31.29 1.93
N ASN A 158 -0.59 30.40 1.12
CA ASN A 158 0.09 30.70 -0.15
C ASN A 158 -0.86 30.72 -1.36
N GLY A 159 -2.18 30.66 -1.13
CA GLY A 159 -3.22 30.73 -2.16
C GLY A 159 -3.57 29.43 -2.86
N PHE A 160 -3.04 28.29 -2.40
CA PHE A 160 -3.43 26.96 -2.91
C PHE A 160 -4.80 26.55 -2.41
N SER A 161 -5.57 25.91 -3.28
CA SER A 161 -6.93 25.42 -3.00
C SER A 161 -7.26 24.23 -3.91
N ASN A 162 -8.39 23.56 -3.66
CA ASN A 162 -8.96 22.53 -4.52
C ASN A 162 -7.95 21.44 -4.92
N PHE A 163 -7.25 20.87 -3.93
CA PHE A 163 -6.37 19.72 -4.12
C PHE A 163 -7.21 18.48 -4.43
N LYS A 164 -6.89 17.76 -5.53
CA LYS A 164 -7.54 16.55 -5.98
C LYS A 164 -6.54 15.55 -6.50
N ALA A 165 -6.85 14.25 -6.34
CA ALA A 165 -6.11 13.15 -6.93
C ALA A 165 -7.07 12.12 -7.52
N ASP A 166 -6.72 11.55 -8.66
CA ASP A 166 -7.56 10.59 -9.36
C ASP A 166 -7.43 9.18 -8.75
N ASN A 167 -8.51 8.39 -8.82
CA ASN A 167 -8.49 6.98 -8.45
C ASN A 167 -7.64 6.18 -9.45
N SER A 168 -7.12 5.03 -9.01
CA SER A 168 -6.25 4.18 -9.81
C SER A 168 -6.74 2.74 -9.88
N TRP A 169 -6.50 2.10 -11.03
CA TRP A 169 -6.56 0.65 -11.21
C TRP A 169 -5.17 0.15 -11.56
N GLY A 170 -4.74 -0.93 -10.91
CA GLY A 170 -3.43 -1.49 -11.20
C GLY A 170 -3.32 -2.97 -10.88
N LEU A 171 -2.17 -3.53 -11.19
CA LEU A 171 -1.82 -4.90 -10.86
C LEU A 171 -1.20 -4.95 -9.46
N ALA A 172 -1.38 -6.10 -8.79
CA ALA A 172 -0.78 -6.36 -7.50
C ALA A 172 -0.03 -7.69 -7.52
N TRP A 173 1.13 -7.72 -6.90
CA TRP A 173 1.94 -8.92 -6.70
C TRP A 173 2.27 -9.07 -5.22
N GLN A 174 2.26 -10.30 -4.72
CA GLN A 174 2.56 -10.53 -3.32
C GLN A 174 3.37 -11.80 -3.09
N VAL A 175 4.14 -11.75 -2.02
CA VAL A 175 4.78 -12.91 -1.40
C VAL A 175 4.50 -12.87 0.09
N GLY A 176 4.32 -14.01 0.71
CA GLY A 176 4.08 -14.08 2.15
C GLY A 176 4.25 -15.50 2.67
N ALA A 177 4.00 -15.64 3.96
CA ALA A 177 3.99 -16.94 4.61
C ALA A 177 3.02 -16.95 5.80
N ASP A 178 2.34 -18.08 5.96
CA ASP A 178 1.62 -18.44 7.16
C ASP A 178 2.45 -19.43 7.97
N TYR A 179 2.43 -19.29 9.29
CA TYR A 179 2.98 -20.30 10.20
C TYR A 179 1.90 -20.69 11.21
N MET A 180 1.47 -21.95 11.13
CA MET A 180 0.42 -22.50 12.01
C MET A 180 0.95 -22.64 13.44
N LEU A 181 0.30 -21.98 14.38
CA LEU A 181 0.54 -22.13 15.82
C LEU A 181 -0.31 -23.25 16.41
N THR A 182 -1.51 -23.44 15.86
CA THR A 182 -2.47 -24.50 16.18
C THR A 182 -3.16 -24.92 14.88
N ASP A 183 -4.12 -25.83 14.93
CA ASP A 183 -4.91 -26.25 13.75
C ASP A 183 -5.70 -25.10 13.08
N ASN A 184 -5.97 -24.03 13.84
CA ASN A 184 -6.81 -22.92 13.37
C ASN A 184 -6.11 -21.55 13.42
N VAL A 185 -5.08 -21.38 14.26
CA VAL A 185 -4.42 -20.08 14.49
C VAL A 185 -3.07 -20.05 13.82
N MET A 186 -2.78 -18.97 13.09
CA MET A 186 -1.52 -18.77 12.41
C MET A 186 -0.95 -17.37 12.63
N ILE A 187 0.36 -17.23 12.49
CA ILE A 187 1.04 -15.95 12.27
C ILE A 187 1.19 -15.79 10.76
N ASN A 188 0.94 -14.58 10.28
CA ASN A 188 1.14 -14.22 8.87
C ASN A 188 2.13 -13.06 8.76
N ALA A 189 2.96 -13.12 7.73
CA ALA A 189 3.76 -11.99 7.26
C ALA A 189 3.72 -11.96 5.73
N GLN A 190 3.49 -10.78 5.15
CA GLN A 190 3.43 -10.59 3.70
C GLN A 190 4.00 -9.25 3.26
N VAL A 191 4.49 -9.25 2.04
CA VAL A 191 4.89 -8.06 1.29
C VAL A 191 4.11 -8.06 -0.02
N ARG A 192 3.57 -6.91 -0.37
CA ARG A 192 2.83 -6.70 -1.61
C ARG A 192 3.35 -5.46 -2.32
N TYR A 193 3.49 -5.54 -3.62
CA TYR A 193 3.68 -4.41 -4.52
C TYR A 193 2.38 -4.16 -5.26
N ILE A 194 1.99 -2.90 -5.40
CA ILE A 194 0.81 -2.50 -6.17
C ILE A 194 1.25 -1.40 -7.14
N ASP A 195 0.89 -1.57 -8.40
CA ASP A 195 1.02 -0.57 -9.45
C ASP A 195 -0.11 0.47 -9.26
N ILE A 196 0.24 1.72 -8.92
CA ILE A 196 -0.72 2.80 -8.65
C ILE A 196 -0.26 4.08 -9.35
N ASP A 197 -0.96 4.42 -10.44
CA ASP A 197 -0.79 5.67 -11.17
C ASP A 197 -1.91 6.65 -10.83
N THR A 198 -1.58 7.88 -10.48
CA THR A 198 -2.56 8.92 -10.21
C THR A 198 -2.15 10.26 -10.80
N THR A 199 -3.13 11.08 -11.09
CA THR A 199 -2.93 12.49 -11.45
C THR A 199 -3.39 13.37 -10.31
N ALA A 200 -2.47 14.16 -9.77
CA ALA A 200 -2.81 15.16 -8.76
C ALA A 200 -2.91 16.55 -9.37
N THR A 201 -3.91 17.32 -8.93
CA THR A 201 -4.15 18.68 -9.35
C THR A 201 -4.36 19.62 -8.14
N VAL A 202 -3.95 20.85 -8.28
CA VAL A 202 -4.18 21.90 -7.27
C VAL A 202 -4.35 23.26 -7.94
N GLU A 203 -5.24 24.08 -7.43
CA GLU A 203 -5.45 25.43 -7.92
C GLU A 203 -4.66 26.45 -7.10
N ASN A 204 -4.20 27.53 -7.76
CA ASN A 204 -3.62 28.70 -7.09
C ASN A 204 -4.09 29.99 -7.74
N ASN A 205 -5.15 30.56 -7.20
CA ASN A 205 -5.74 31.80 -7.69
C ASN A 205 -4.98 33.06 -7.23
N ALA A 206 -4.05 32.95 -6.28
CA ALA A 206 -3.22 34.07 -5.82
C ALA A 206 -2.11 34.40 -6.83
N VAL A 207 -1.61 33.40 -7.57
CA VAL A 207 -0.63 33.62 -8.66
C VAL A 207 -1.30 34.26 -9.87
N ALA A 208 -2.41 33.69 -10.33
CA ALA A 208 -3.29 34.25 -11.36
C ALA A 208 -4.65 33.53 -11.31
N PRO A 209 -5.77 34.25 -11.50
CA PRO A 209 -7.10 33.64 -11.49
C PRO A 209 -7.24 32.46 -12.46
N GLY A 210 -7.78 31.34 -11.98
CA GLY A 210 -8.00 30.13 -12.77
C GLY A 210 -6.73 29.31 -13.06
N THR A 211 -5.61 29.59 -12.38
CA THR A 211 -4.40 28.79 -12.51
C THR A 211 -4.56 27.45 -11.79
N ARG A 212 -4.35 26.35 -12.54
CA ARG A 212 -4.31 24.98 -11.99
C ARG A 212 -3.00 24.32 -12.38
N ALA A 213 -2.33 23.73 -11.40
CA ALA A 213 -1.17 22.90 -11.60
C ALA A 213 -1.57 21.40 -11.57
N LYS A 214 -0.84 20.60 -12.35
CA LYS A 214 -1.02 19.15 -12.51
C LYS A 214 0.34 18.46 -12.35
N VAL A 215 0.34 17.27 -11.75
CA VAL A 215 1.47 16.36 -11.69
C VAL A 215 0.98 14.92 -11.82
N ASP A 216 1.60 14.14 -12.68
CA ASP A 216 1.37 12.71 -12.78
C ASP A 216 2.33 12.00 -11.82
N VAL A 217 1.83 11.06 -11.03
CA VAL A 217 2.54 10.41 -9.93
C VAL A 217 2.38 8.90 -10.02
N ASP A 218 3.48 8.19 -10.16
CA ASP A 218 3.60 6.75 -10.04
C ASP A 218 3.92 6.48 -8.56
N VAL A 219 2.94 5.98 -7.80
CA VAL A 219 3.04 5.83 -6.33
C VAL A 219 3.73 4.53 -5.95
N ASP A 220 3.43 3.47 -6.67
CA ASP A 220 4.05 2.13 -6.67
C ASP A 220 4.48 1.61 -5.28
N PRO A 221 3.57 1.56 -4.30
CA PRO A 221 3.94 1.28 -2.92
C PRO A 221 4.33 -0.18 -2.71
N PHE A 222 5.31 -0.38 -1.83
CA PHE A 222 5.43 -1.63 -1.09
C PHE A 222 4.54 -1.59 0.15
N ILE A 223 3.74 -2.66 0.32
CA ILE A 223 2.83 -2.83 1.44
C ILE A 223 3.32 -4.02 2.27
N TYR A 224 3.56 -3.77 3.55
CA TYR A 224 4.02 -4.78 4.52
C TYR A 224 2.89 -5.06 5.50
N MET A 225 2.55 -6.32 5.71
CA MET A 225 1.58 -6.70 6.73
C MET A 225 2.14 -7.81 7.60
N VAL A 226 1.94 -7.67 8.92
CA VAL A 226 2.21 -8.72 9.90
C VAL A 226 1.01 -8.81 10.83
N GLY A 227 0.53 -10.03 11.07
CA GLY A 227 -0.66 -10.23 11.87
C GLY A 227 -0.89 -11.67 12.30
N LEU A 228 -2.06 -11.89 12.88
CA LEU A 228 -2.57 -13.19 13.22
C LEU A 228 -3.67 -13.57 12.23
N GLY A 229 -3.78 -14.86 11.93
CA GLY A 229 -4.85 -15.41 11.13
C GLY A 229 -5.61 -16.51 11.88
N TYR A 230 -6.85 -16.69 11.48
CA TYR A 230 -7.71 -17.76 11.93
C TYR A 230 -8.32 -18.47 10.72
N LYS A 231 -8.24 -19.79 10.74
CA LYS A 231 -8.82 -20.70 9.75
C LYS A 231 -10.13 -21.29 10.31
N PHE A 232 -11.20 -21.17 9.56
CA PHE A 232 -12.54 -21.70 9.88
C PHE A 232 -12.83 -22.98 9.13
#